data_82554867f667fb7340951451e97f02ec
#
_entry.id   82554867f667fb7340951451e97f02ec
#
_cell.length_a   1.000
_cell.length_b   1.000
_cell.length_c   1.000
_cell.angle_alpha   90.00
_cell.angle_beta   90.00
_cell.angle_gamma   90.00
#
_symmetry.space_group_name_H-M   'P 1'
#
loop_
_entity.id
_entity.type
_entity.pdbx_description
1 polymer ?
#
loop_
_entity_poly.entity_id
_entity_poly.type
_entity_poly.pdbx_seq_one_letter_code
_entity_poly.pdbx_strand_id
1 'polypeptide(L)'
;GGNIMIEHLDGIHETVTYKENSSLRLFVNTDCEDYPIHWHTPMEIIMPLEGTYTVFLGDKHILLQEGDIIFICPGVLHSLAAPESGKRIILQIEWSVVSKIRDLNSILSLISPILTLTPQTAPDIYSDIYHLICQILSEYEKDSFLSEAVIYARMLDILSLIGRYQAFASCRFDAGPQKQKEYLDRFLSICNYIDEHCTEDLSLDHVAKTAGFSKYHFTRLFKQFTNTTYYKY
;
A
#
# COMPACT_ATOMS: atom_id res chain seq x y z
N GLY A 1 -16.99 25.66 9.91
CA GLY A 1 -17.54 24.40 10.39
C GLY A 1 -16.69 23.30 9.86
N GLY A 2 -15.83 22.70 10.73
CA GLY A 2 -14.99 21.58 10.36
C GLY A 2 -15.87 20.42 9.98
N ASN A 3 -15.66 19.84 8.82
CA ASN A 3 -16.24 18.56 8.49
C ASN A 3 -15.61 17.52 9.41
N ILE A 4 -16.39 17.02 10.35
CA ILE A 4 -16.04 15.85 11.15
C ILE A 4 -15.88 14.70 10.16
N MET A 5 -14.67 14.19 10.05
CA MET A 5 -14.27 13.23 9.03
C MET A 5 -14.53 11.77 9.40
N ILE A 6 -15.40 11.50 10.38
CA ILE A 6 -15.91 10.16 10.66
C ILE A 6 -17.11 9.93 9.74
N GLU A 7 -16.83 9.68 8.47
CA GLU A 7 -17.84 9.26 7.51
C GLU A 7 -18.06 7.76 7.69
N HIS A 8 -19.18 7.41 8.29
CA HIS A 8 -19.80 6.07 8.29
C HIS A 8 -18.89 4.90 8.74
N LEU A 9 -18.52 4.92 10.04
CA LEU A 9 -18.09 3.70 10.71
C LEU A 9 -19.31 2.82 11.01
N ASP A 10 -19.38 1.65 10.39
CA ASP A 10 -20.27 0.56 10.82
C ASP A 10 -19.43 -0.43 11.64
N GLY A 11 -19.50 -0.30 12.96
CA GLY A 11 -18.60 -0.99 13.87
C GLY A 11 -17.16 -0.52 13.69
N ILE A 12 -16.32 -1.34 13.04
CA ILE A 12 -14.92 -1.04 12.71
C ILE A 12 -14.67 -0.95 11.19
N HIS A 13 -15.71 -1.04 10.38
CA HIS A 13 -15.61 -0.89 8.93
C HIS A 13 -15.93 0.56 8.53
N GLU A 14 -14.96 1.22 7.89
CA GLU A 14 -15.17 2.53 7.29
C GLU A 14 -15.62 2.37 5.83
N THR A 15 -16.76 2.95 5.51
CA THR A 15 -17.19 3.12 4.12
C THR A 15 -16.62 4.43 3.58
N VAL A 16 -15.63 4.35 2.73
CA VAL A 16 -15.02 5.54 2.09
C VAL A 16 -15.95 6.04 1.00
N THR A 17 -16.37 7.30 1.11
CA THR A 17 -17.21 7.97 0.11
C THR A 17 -16.34 8.78 -0.84
N TYR A 18 -16.44 8.48 -2.13
CA TYR A 18 -15.76 9.22 -3.19
C TYR A 18 -16.66 10.32 -3.75
N LYS A 19 -16.06 11.31 -4.43
CA LYS A 19 -16.83 12.25 -5.26
C LYS A 19 -17.60 11.48 -6.34
N GLU A 20 -18.69 12.05 -6.83
CA GLU A 20 -19.47 11.47 -7.93
C GLU A 20 -18.56 11.18 -9.15
N ASN A 21 -18.63 9.96 -9.67
CA ASN A 21 -17.79 9.46 -10.77
C ASN A 21 -16.28 9.42 -10.49
N SER A 22 -15.87 9.40 -9.23
CA SER A 22 -14.46 9.21 -8.82
C SER A 22 -14.26 7.88 -8.12
N SER A 23 -13.04 7.39 -8.17
CA SER A 23 -12.58 6.18 -7.48
C SER A 23 -11.37 6.47 -6.57
N LEU A 24 -11.16 7.75 -6.26
CA LEU A 24 -10.18 8.21 -5.30
C LEU A 24 -10.70 9.37 -4.46
N ARG A 25 -10.13 9.52 -3.27
CA ARG A 25 -10.38 10.62 -2.35
C ARG A 25 -9.03 11.12 -1.85
N LEU A 26 -8.82 12.43 -1.97
CA LEU A 26 -7.65 13.10 -1.44
C LEU A 26 -8.07 14.34 -0.68
N PHE A 27 -7.49 14.55 0.47
CA PHE A 27 -7.71 15.76 1.27
C PHE A 27 -6.50 16.08 2.12
N VAL A 28 -6.33 17.35 2.44
CA VAL A 28 -5.39 17.83 3.43
C VAL A 28 -6.13 17.89 4.77
N ASN A 29 -5.79 16.96 5.66
CA ASN A 29 -6.39 16.88 6.97
C ASN A 29 -5.62 17.75 7.97
N THR A 30 -6.36 18.54 8.74
CA THR A 30 -5.86 19.41 9.82
C THR A 30 -6.51 19.14 11.16
N ASP A 31 -7.34 18.06 11.25
CA ASP A 31 -8.06 17.72 12.45
C ASP A 31 -7.10 17.26 13.55
N CYS A 32 -7.41 17.66 14.78
CA CYS A 32 -6.62 17.30 15.97
C CYS A 32 -7.27 16.14 16.75
N GLU A 33 -8.25 15.46 16.14
CA GLU A 33 -8.95 14.33 16.75
C GLU A 33 -8.35 13.01 16.27
N ASP A 34 -8.25 12.06 17.20
CA ASP A 34 -7.82 10.71 16.91
C ASP A 34 -8.89 9.99 16.08
N TYR A 35 -8.45 9.14 15.17
CA TYR A 35 -9.35 8.28 14.41
C TYR A 35 -9.35 6.87 15.02
N PRO A 36 -10.52 6.34 15.41
CA PRO A 36 -10.61 5.08 16.11
C PRO A 36 -10.15 3.89 15.25
N ILE A 37 -10.04 2.72 15.85
CA ILE A 37 -9.67 1.50 15.15
C ILE A 37 -10.69 1.17 14.07
N HIS A 38 -10.21 1.00 12.83
CA HIS A 38 -11.03 0.75 11.65
C HIS A 38 -10.26 0.03 10.56
N TRP A 39 -10.96 -0.40 9.53
CA TRP A 39 -10.42 -0.90 8.27
C TRP A 39 -11.32 -0.45 7.10
N HIS A 40 -10.77 -0.37 5.91
CA HIS A 40 -11.46 0.00 4.68
C HIS A 40 -10.90 -0.75 3.47
N THR A 41 -11.64 -0.74 2.36
CA THR A 41 -11.24 -1.42 1.11
C THR A 41 -10.26 -0.65 0.23
N PRO A 42 -10.18 0.69 0.24
CA PRO A 42 -9.15 1.41 -0.49
C PRO A 42 -7.74 1.16 0.06
N MET A 43 -6.73 1.34 -0.80
CA MET A 43 -5.37 1.61 -0.36
C MET A 43 -5.31 3.04 0.19
N GLU A 44 -4.67 3.23 1.34
CA GLU A 44 -4.49 4.54 1.93
C GLU A 44 -3.02 4.95 1.94
N ILE A 45 -2.77 6.22 1.63
CA ILE A 45 -1.44 6.84 1.71
C ILE A 45 -1.53 8.05 2.61
N ILE A 46 -0.68 8.11 3.64
CA ILE A 46 -0.62 9.25 4.57
C ILE A 46 0.78 9.85 4.50
N MET A 47 0.84 11.18 4.42
CA MET A 47 2.08 11.95 4.45
C MET A 47 1.89 13.23 5.25
N PRO A 48 2.51 13.39 6.44
CA PRO A 48 2.52 14.65 7.16
C PRO A 48 3.22 15.74 6.35
N LEU A 49 2.57 16.89 6.23
CA LEU A 49 3.12 18.10 5.61
C LEU A 49 3.69 19.06 6.65
N GLU A 50 3.10 19.06 7.85
CA GLU A 50 3.50 19.84 9.01
C GLU A 50 3.28 19.00 10.26
N GLY A 51 4.29 18.91 11.12
CA GLY A 51 4.23 18.17 12.37
C GLY A 51 4.37 16.65 12.18
N THR A 52 3.82 15.91 13.13
CA THR A 52 3.90 14.44 13.18
C THR A 52 2.53 13.81 13.07
N TYR A 53 2.48 12.50 12.79
CA TYR A 53 1.26 11.71 12.81
C TYR A 53 1.54 10.28 13.25
N THR A 54 0.71 9.69 14.09
CA THR A 54 0.94 8.33 14.58
C THR A 54 -0.08 7.35 14.03
N VAL A 55 0.40 6.26 13.46
CA VAL A 55 -0.41 5.14 12.96
C VAL A 55 -0.21 3.94 13.88
N PHE A 56 -1.32 3.34 14.35
CA PHE A 56 -1.31 2.15 15.20
C PHE A 56 -1.79 0.93 14.42
N LEU A 57 -1.07 -0.18 14.58
CA LEU A 57 -1.42 -1.50 14.03
C LEU A 57 -1.34 -2.53 15.17
N GLY A 58 -2.46 -2.79 15.82
CA GLY A 58 -2.49 -3.56 17.05
C GLY A 58 -1.57 -2.92 18.12
N ASP A 59 -0.60 -3.69 18.61
CA ASP A 59 0.36 -3.21 19.64
C ASP A 59 1.53 -2.39 19.06
N LYS A 60 1.65 -2.28 17.75
CA LYS A 60 2.71 -1.50 17.10
C LYS A 60 2.23 -0.09 16.81
N HIS A 61 3.10 0.88 17.00
CA HIS A 61 2.87 2.26 16.59
C HIS A 61 4.01 2.76 15.70
N ILE A 62 3.67 3.59 14.74
CA ILE A 62 4.59 4.20 13.79
C ILE A 62 4.39 5.70 13.88
N LEU A 63 5.42 6.40 14.36
CA LEU A 63 5.45 7.85 14.37
C LEU A 63 6.02 8.33 13.02
N LEU A 64 5.18 8.98 12.24
CA LEU A 64 5.58 9.64 11.00
C LEU A 64 6.05 11.05 11.30
N GLN A 65 7.21 11.40 10.78
CA GLN A 65 7.72 12.76 10.76
C GLN A 65 7.23 13.49 9.50
N GLU A 66 7.44 14.79 9.45
CA GLU A 66 7.15 15.59 8.25
C GLU A 66 7.86 15.01 7.03
N GLY A 67 7.09 14.75 5.98
CA GLY A 67 7.56 14.14 4.75
C GLY A 67 7.63 12.61 4.74
N ASP A 68 7.54 11.92 5.89
CA ASP A 68 7.46 10.46 5.89
C ASP A 68 6.18 10.00 5.19
N ILE A 69 6.27 8.90 4.44
CA ILE A 69 5.16 8.38 3.65
C ILE A 69 4.82 6.98 4.15
N ILE A 70 3.55 6.73 4.47
CA ILE A 70 3.07 5.38 4.79
C ILE A 70 2.01 4.96 3.77
N PHE A 71 2.11 3.72 3.32
CA PHE A 71 1.10 3.01 2.53
C PHE A 71 0.44 1.98 3.43
N ILE A 72 -0.88 2.01 3.52
CA ILE A 72 -1.70 1.07 4.28
C ILE A 72 -2.51 0.25 3.27
N CYS A 73 -2.33 -1.06 3.29
CA CYS A 73 -3.01 -1.95 2.34
C CYS A 73 -4.52 -2.06 2.63
N PRO A 74 -5.34 -2.38 1.62
CA PRO A 74 -6.75 -2.71 1.79
C PRO A 74 -6.97 -3.73 2.90
N GLY A 75 -7.99 -3.50 3.73
CA GLY A 75 -8.40 -4.42 4.80
C GLY A 75 -7.51 -4.43 6.05
N VAL A 76 -6.47 -3.63 6.12
CA VAL A 76 -5.59 -3.54 7.29
C VAL A 76 -6.28 -2.80 8.43
N LEU A 77 -6.36 -3.45 9.60
CA LEU A 77 -6.92 -2.85 10.80
C LEU A 77 -5.91 -1.87 11.41
N HIS A 78 -6.30 -0.61 11.53
CA HIS A 78 -5.44 0.46 12.03
C HIS A 78 -6.24 1.54 12.77
N SER A 79 -5.54 2.37 13.53
CA SER A 79 -6.07 3.60 14.11
C SER A 79 -5.03 4.70 14.02
N LEU A 80 -5.47 5.95 14.14
CA LEU A 80 -4.64 7.11 13.91
C LEU A 80 -4.72 8.03 15.12
N ALA A 81 -3.58 8.56 15.59
CA ALA A 81 -3.54 9.59 16.59
C ALA A 81 -3.01 10.89 16.01
N ALA A 82 -3.83 11.93 16.11
CA ALA A 82 -3.51 13.25 15.63
C ALA A 82 -2.71 14.04 16.69
N PRO A 83 -1.74 14.86 16.29
CA PRO A 83 -1.11 15.82 17.16
C PRO A 83 -2.06 16.99 17.47
N GLU A 84 -1.70 17.81 18.46
CA GLU A 84 -2.47 19.05 18.80
C GLU A 84 -2.54 20.04 17.62
N SER A 85 -1.62 19.95 16.67
CA SER A 85 -1.60 20.75 15.44
C SER A 85 -0.79 20.05 14.35
N GLY A 86 -1.09 20.35 13.09
CA GLY A 86 -0.36 19.81 11.94
C GLY A 86 -1.22 19.70 10.71
N LYS A 87 -0.59 19.31 9.61
CA LYS A 87 -1.26 19.03 8.33
C LYS A 87 -0.72 17.75 7.75
N ARG A 88 -1.59 16.99 7.12
CA ARG A 88 -1.23 15.75 6.44
C ARG A 88 -2.09 15.52 5.20
N ILE A 89 -1.48 14.98 4.18
CA ILE A 89 -2.20 14.42 3.03
C ILE A 89 -2.74 13.06 3.46
N ILE A 90 -4.00 12.79 3.16
CA ILE A 90 -4.61 11.46 3.18
C ILE A 90 -5.18 11.21 1.79
N LEU A 91 -4.66 10.18 1.11
CA LEU A 91 -5.09 9.75 -0.21
C LEU A 91 -5.60 8.31 -0.11
N GLN A 92 -6.86 8.12 -0.46
CA GLN A 92 -7.52 6.81 -0.50
C GLN A 92 -7.88 6.49 -1.95
N ILE A 93 -7.46 5.31 -2.42
CA ILE A 93 -7.62 4.88 -3.80
C ILE A 93 -8.32 3.55 -3.84
N GLU A 94 -9.39 3.47 -4.63
CA GLU A 94 -10.10 2.21 -4.86
C GLU A 94 -9.18 1.20 -5.53
N TRP A 95 -8.78 0.18 -4.75
CA TRP A 95 -7.79 -0.80 -5.21
C TRP A 95 -8.27 -1.62 -6.41
N SER A 96 -9.56 -1.85 -6.54
CA SER A 96 -10.15 -2.59 -7.65
C SER A 96 -9.86 -1.98 -9.03
N VAL A 97 -9.58 -0.68 -9.10
CA VAL A 97 -9.19 0.01 -10.34
C VAL A 97 -7.75 -0.34 -10.72
N VAL A 98 -6.85 -0.35 -9.74
CA VAL A 98 -5.42 -0.58 -9.92
C VAL A 98 -5.10 -2.06 -10.14
N SER A 99 -5.78 -2.95 -9.41
CA SER A 99 -5.56 -4.40 -9.45
C SER A 99 -5.91 -5.06 -10.78
N LYS A 100 -6.67 -4.39 -11.66
CA LYS A 100 -6.94 -4.83 -13.03
C LYS A 100 -5.70 -4.84 -13.91
N ILE A 101 -4.66 -4.12 -13.53
CA ILE A 101 -3.36 -4.16 -14.22
C ILE A 101 -2.61 -5.38 -13.69
N ARG A 102 -2.39 -6.38 -14.56
CA ARG A 102 -1.82 -7.69 -14.21
C ARG A 102 -0.54 -7.59 -13.37
N ASP A 103 0.38 -6.71 -13.74
CA ASP A 103 1.67 -6.58 -13.06
C ASP A 103 1.56 -5.97 -11.66
N LEU A 104 0.44 -5.27 -11.35
CA LEU A 104 0.20 -4.62 -10.07
C LEU A 104 -0.68 -5.45 -9.12
N ASN A 105 -1.32 -6.50 -9.61
CA ASN A 105 -2.19 -7.32 -8.78
C ASN A 105 -1.47 -7.86 -7.54
N SER A 106 -0.23 -8.31 -7.72
CA SER A 106 0.60 -8.87 -6.65
C SER A 106 1.44 -7.85 -5.86
N ILE A 107 1.38 -6.56 -6.20
CA ILE A 107 2.22 -5.55 -5.52
C ILE A 107 1.84 -5.39 -4.05
N LEU A 108 0.58 -5.66 -3.68
CA LEU A 108 0.15 -5.64 -2.29
C LEU A 108 0.96 -6.61 -1.43
N SER A 109 1.37 -7.76 -1.98
CA SER A 109 2.22 -8.73 -1.27
C SER A 109 3.59 -8.15 -0.88
N LEU A 110 4.09 -7.17 -1.64
CA LEU A 110 5.36 -6.49 -1.38
C LEU A 110 5.20 -5.32 -0.38
N ILE A 111 3.99 -4.76 -0.27
CA ILE A 111 3.68 -3.61 0.60
C ILE A 111 3.08 -4.09 1.93
N SER A 112 2.33 -5.19 1.91
CA SER A 112 1.47 -5.66 3.01
C SER A 112 2.23 -5.94 4.34
N PRO A 113 1.62 -5.63 5.47
CA PRO A 113 0.34 -4.94 5.64
C PRO A 113 0.48 -3.43 5.42
N ILE A 114 1.69 -2.90 5.60
CA ILE A 114 2.05 -1.49 5.42
C ILE A 114 3.46 -1.37 4.87
N LEU A 115 3.74 -0.24 4.23
CA LEU A 115 5.09 0.17 3.85
C LEU A 115 5.32 1.61 4.28
N THR A 116 6.40 1.84 5.03
CA THR A 116 6.84 3.21 5.38
C THR A 116 8.08 3.56 4.58
N LEU A 117 8.06 4.70 3.91
CA LEU A 117 9.17 5.25 3.16
C LEU A 117 9.65 6.54 3.80
N THR A 118 10.92 6.62 4.10
CA THR A 118 11.60 7.80 4.60
C THR A 118 12.87 8.05 3.79
N PRO A 119 13.50 9.23 3.84
CA PRO A 119 14.81 9.46 3.21
C PRO A 119 15.89 8.46 3.63
N GLN A 120 15.77 7.90 4.85
CA GLN A 120 16.73 6.96 5.42
C GLN A 120 16.43 5.51 5.02
N THR A 121 15.15 5.11 4.95
CA THR A 121 14.77 3.73 4.69
C THR A 121 14.72 3.39 3.20
N ALA A 122 14.50 4.39 2.34
CA ALA A 122 14.38 4.20 0.90
C ALA A 122 15.04 5.35 0.11
N PRO A 123 16.34 5.64 0.34
CA PRO A 123 17.02 6.81 -0.23
C PRO A 123 16.94 6.86 -1.76
N ASP A 124 16.94 5.70 -2.42
CA ASP A 124 16.99 5.61 -3.88
C ASP A 124 15.68 5.98 -4.57
N ILE A 125 14.54 5.87 -3.88
CA ILE A 125 13.20 6.10 -4.48
C ILE A 125 12.37 7.14 -3.74
N TYR A 126 12.76 7.51 -2.51
CA TYR A 126 11.97 8.41 -1.66
C TYR A 126 11.69 9.76 -2.35
N SER A 127 12.72 10.40 -2.89
CA SER A 127 12.58 11.72 -3.51
C SER A 127 11.60 11.71 -4.69
N ASP A 128 11.68 10.67 -5.53
CA ASP A 128 10.80 10.53 -6.68
C ASP A 128 9.34 10.32 -6.25
N ILE A 129 9.12 9.44 -5.26
CA ILE A 129 7.78 9.17 -4.72
C ILE A 129 7.20 10.42 -4.05
N TYR A 130 7.99 11.13 -3.25
CA TYR A 130 7.57 12.39 -2.62
C TYR A 130 7.09 13.41 -3.67
N HIS A 131 7.87 13.62 -4.74
CA HIS A 131 7.51 14.51 -5.82
C HIS A 131 6.23 14.07 -6.56
N LEU A 132 6.07 12.77 -6.80
CA LEU A 132 4.85 12.22 -7.41
C LEU A 132 3.61 12.46 -6.54
N ILE A 133 3.71 12.31 -5.22
CA ILE A 133 2.61 12.63 -4.28
C ILE A 133 2.28 14.13 -4.32
N CYS A 134 3.28 15.01 -4.34
CA CYS A 134 3.06 16.44 -4.48
C CYS A 134 2.38 16.80 -5.83
N GLN A 135 2.75 16.11 -6.92
CA GLN A 135 2.07 16.26 -8.21
C GLN A 135 0.62 15.79 -8.17
N ILE A 136 0.34 14.67 -7.47
CA ILE A 136 -1.02 14.18 -7.26
C ILE A 136 -1.86 15.22 -6.52
N LEU A 137 -1.34 15.77 -5.42
CA LEU A 137 -2.03 16.82 -4.66
C LEU A 137 -2.35 18.03 -5.55
N SER A 138 -1.35 18.54 -6.25
CA SER A 138 -1.52 19.69 -7.15
C SER A 138 -2.53 19.43 -8.26
N GLU A 139 -2.56 18.22 -8.82
CA GLU A 139 -3.51 17.84 -9.86
C GLU A 139 -4.94 17.70 -9.32
N TYR A 140 -5.08 17.13 -8.12
CA TYR A 140 -6.37 17.01 -7.46
C TYR A 140 -6.99 18.38 -7.11
N GLU A 141 -6.16 19.34 -6.67
CA GLU A 141 -6.60 20.71 -6.38
C GLU A 141 -7.05 21.48 -7.64
N LYS A 142 -6.42 21.22 -8.78
CA LYS A 142 -6.81 21.84 -10.06
C LYS A 142 -8.17 21.38 -10.57
N ASP A 143 -8.55 20.14 -10.26
CA ASP A 143 -9.81 19.49 -10.67
C ASP A 143 -10.13 19.74 -12.15
N SER A 144 -9.12 19.58 -13.01
CA SER A 144 -9.19 19.85 -14.44
C SER A 144 -9.64 18.64 -15.25
N PHE A 145 -9.88 18.81 -16.53
CA PHE A 145 -10.21 17.70 -17.43
C PHE A 145 -9.11 16.62 -17.39
N LEU A 146 -9.48 15.37 -17.17
CA LEU A 146 -8.60 14.20 -17.01
C LEU A 146 -7.73 14.21 -15.74
N SER A 147 -7.97 15.04 -14.73
CA SER A 147 -7.19 15.05 -13.48
C SER A 147 -7.12 13.67 -12.83
N GLU A 148 -8.23 12.92 -12.76
CA GLU A 148 -8.21 11.57 -12.18
C GLU A 148 -7.30 10.61 -12.98
N ALA A 149 -7.32 10.68 -14.31
CA ALA A 149 -6.43 9.86 -15.15
C ALA A 149 -4.94 10.20 -14.91
N VAL A 150 -4.61 11.48 -14.75
CA VAL A 150 -3.25 11.93 -14.43
C VAL A 150 -2.83 11.44 -13.04
N ILE A 151 -3.73 11.51 -12.05
CA ILE A 151 -3.47 11.01 -10.69
C ILE A 151 -3.19 9.51 -10.72
N TYR A 152 -4.01 8.70 -11.42
CA TYR A 152 -3.75 7.28 -11.57
C TYR A 152 -2.44 6.98 -12.29
N ALA A 153 -2.06 7.75 -13.31
CA ALA A 153 -0.77 7.59 -13.96
C ALA A 153 0.38 7.79 -12.96
N ARG A 154 0.32 8.81 -12.08
CA ARG A 154 1.32 9.02 -11.02
C ARG A 154 1.31 7.90 -9.97
N MET A 155 0.12 7.36 -9.64
CA MET A 155 0.03 6.19 -8.76
C MET A 155 0.70 4.96 -9.37
N LEU A 156 0.53 4.72 -10.67
CA LEU A 156 1.21 3.62 -11.36
C LEU A 156 2.73 3.80 -11.35
N ASP A 157 3.23 5.02 -11.53
CA ASP A 157 4.65 5.35 -11.39
C ASP A 157 5.15 5.02 -9.96
N ILE A 158 4.44 5.46 -8.92
CA ILE A 158 4.76 5.18 -7.51
C ILE A 158 4.83 3.68 -7.25
N LEU A 159 3.77 2.95 -7.61
CA LEU A 159 3.69 1.50 -7.38
C LEU A 159 4.79 0.75 -8.16
N SER A 160 5.13 1.20 -9.36
CA SER A 160 6.22 0.62 -10.15
C SER A 160 7.59 0.84 -9.50
N LEU A 161 7.83 2.03 -8.93
CA LEU A 161 9.06 2.33 -8.19
C LEU A 161 9.16 1.45 -6.94
N ILE A 162 8.09 1.38 -6.14
CA ILE A 162 8.03 0.53 -4.94
C ILE A 162 8.27 -0.94 -5.30
N GLY A 163 7.55 -1.45 -6.31
CA GLY A 163 7.66 -2.84 -6.73
C GLY A 163 9.08 -3.21 -7.14
N ARG A 164 9.74 -2.38 -7.94
CA ARG A 164 11.14 -2.59 -8.34
C ARG A 164 12.08 -2.51 -7.15
N TYR A 165 11.94 -1.52 -6.28
CA TYR A 165 12.77 -1.35 -5.10
C TYR A 165 12.65 -2.53 -4.14
N GLN A 166 11.44 -2.96 -3.81
CA GLN A 166 11.19 -4.10 -2.93
C GLN A 166 11.68 -5.41 -3.55
N ALA A 167 11.51 -5.58 -4.86
CA ALA A 167 12.03 -6.72 -5.58
C ALA A 167 13.55 -6.83 -5.44
N PHE A 168 14.28 -5.73 -5.61
CA PHE A 168 15.74 -5.69 -5.41
C PHE A 168 16.13 -5.90 -3.95
N ALA A 169 15.44 -5.27 -3.01
CA ALA A 169 15.72 -5.42 -1.57
C ALA A 169 15.49 -6.86 -1.07
N SER A 170 14.46 -7.53 -1.59
CA SER A 170 14.13 -8.93 -1.26
C SER A 170 15.07 -9.94 -1.92
N CYS A 171 15.71 -9.57 -3.01
CA CYS A 171 16.64 -10.41 -3.76
C CYS A 171 18.05 -10.49 -3.13
N ARG A 172 18.15 -10.74 -1.82
CA ARG A 172 19.43 -11.12 -1.16
C ARG A 172 19.76 -12.59 -1.43
N PHE A 173 19.69 -13.03 -2.69
CA PHE A 173 20.18 -14.34 -3.11
C PHE A 173 21.56 -14.18 -3.72
N ASP A 174 22.46 -15.15 -3.48
CA ASP A 174 23.73 -15.33 -4.20
C ASP A 174 23.53 -15.71 -5.68
N ALA A 175 22.42 -15.32 -6.27
CA ALA A 175 22.05 -15.57 -7.66
C ALA A 175 22.14 -14.27 -8.47
N GLY A 176 22.73 -14.36 -9.66
CA GLY A 176 22.85 -13.20 -10.55
C GLY A 176 21.50 -12.54 -10.90
N PRO A 177 21.51 -11.27 -11.37
CA PRO A 177 20.30 -10.43 -11.55
C PRO A 177 19.19 -11.10 -12.39
N GLN A 178 19.56 -11.93 -13.35
CA GLN A 178 18.59 -12.60 -14.22
C GLN A 178 17.81 -13.71 -13.51
N LYS A 179 18.47 -14.49 -12.64
CA LYS A 179 17.80 -15.49 -11.81
C LYS A 179 16.91 -14.84 -10.74
N GLN A 180 17.34 -13.69 -10.21
CA GLN A 180 16.55 -12.91 -9.25
C GLN A 180 15.25 -12.46 -9.89
N LYS A 181 15.29 -11.92 -11.11
CA LYS A 181 14.10 -11.52 -11.87
C LYS A 181 13.17 -12.73 -12.12
N GLU A 182 13.73 -13.86 -12.53
CA GLU A 182 12.96 -15.08 -12.78
C GLU A 182 12.25 -15.60 -11.52
N TYR A 183 12.93 -15.56 -10.35
CA TYR A 183 12.30 -15.92 -9.07
C TYR A 183 11.19 -14.96 -8.66
N LEU A 184 11.40 -13.66 -8.87
CA LEU A 184 10.37 -12.65 -8.60
C LEU A 184 9.15 -12.85 -9.50
N ASP A 185 9.34 -12.99 -10.81
CA ASP A 185 8.25 -13.18 -11.77
C ASP A 185 7.42 -14.44 -11.43
N ARG A 186 8.07 -15.53 -11.04
CA ARG A 186 7.40 -16.75 -10.58
C ARG A 186 6.64 -16.52 -9.27
N PHE A 187 7.24 -15.80 -8.33
CA PHE A 187 6.60 -15.50 -7.05
C PHE A 187 5.36 -14.62 -7.24
N LEU A 188 5.45 -13.58 -8.05
CA LEU A 188 4.32 -12.71 -8.38
C LEU A 188 3.20 -13.47 -9.10
N SER A 189 3.55 -14.37 -10.02
CA SER A 189 2.55 -15.25 -10.69
C SER A 189 1.81 -16.15 -9.70
N ILE A 190 2.48 -16.58 -8.64
CA ILE A 190 1.87 -17.40 -7.58
C ILE A 190 0.94 -16.57 -6.68
N CYS A 191 1.34 -15.36 -6.30
CA CYS A 191 0.44 -14.49 -5.54
C CYS A 191 -0.85 -14.24 -6.32
N ASN A 192 -0.75 -13.92 -7.61
CA ASN A 192 -1.91 -13.77 -8.49
C ASN A 192 -2.77 -15.05 -8.52
N TYR A 193 -2.13 -16.23 -8.63
CA TYR A 193 -2.85 -17.51 -8.64
C TYR A 193 -3.61 -17.73 -7.31
N ILE A 194 -2.99 -17.41 -6.16
CA ILE A 194 -3.63 -17.52 -4.85
C ILE A 194 -4.82 -16.56 -4.77
N ASP A 195 -4.66 -15.31 -5.21
CA ASP A 195 -5.71 -14.30 -5.16
C ASP A 195 -6.90 -14.67 -6.06
N GLU A 196 -6.64 -15.22 -7.25
CA GLU A 196 -7.68 -15.69 -8.20
C GLU A 196 -8.44 -16.93 -7.68
N HIS A 197 -7.82 -17.76 -6.83
CA HIS A 197 -8.38 -19.01 -6.32
C HIS A 197 -8.59 -19.01 -4.80
N CYS A 198 -8.65 -17.83 -4.17
CA CYS A 198 -8.74 -17.68 -2.72
C CYS A 198 -9.99 -18.32 -2.08
N THR A 199 -11.01 -18.65 -2.87
CA THR A 199 -12.22 -19.37 -2.44
C THR A 199 -12.06 -20.90 -2.48
N GLU A 200 -10.94 -21.42 -2.99
CA GLU A 200 -10.65 -22.84 -3.12
C GLU A 200 -9.74 -23.30 -1.96
N ASP A 201 -9.75 -24.62 -1.68
CA ASP A 201 -8.83 -25.19 -0.70
C ASP A 201 -7.42 -25.34 -1.28
N LEU A 202 -6.64 -24.28 -1.21
CA LEU A 202 -5.28 -24.21 -1.73
C LEU A 202 -4.27 -24.76 -0.71
N SER A 203 -3.91 -26.04 -0.86
CA SER A 203 -2.83 -26.58 -0.01
C SER A 203 -1.46 -25.96 -0.38
N LEU A 204 -0.62 -25.77 0.64
CA LEU A 204 0.76 -25.29 0.45
C LEU A 204 1.56 -26.16 -0.55
N ASP A 205 1.34 -27.47 -0.54
CA ASP A 205 2.00 -28.40 -1.45
C ASP A 205 1.57 -28.18 -2.91
N HIS A 206 0.28 -27.93 -3.11
CA HIS A 206 -0.26 -27.65 -4.44
C HIS A 206 0.32 -26.34 -5.00
N VAL A 207 0.28 -25.27 -4.22
CA VAL A 207 0.77 -23.96 -4.62
C VAL A 207 2.29 -23.96 -4.87
N ALA A 208 3.06 -24.60 -3.99
CA ALA A 208 4.51 -24.74 -4.18
C ALA A 208 4.84 -25.50 -5.47
N LYS A 209 4.12 -26.58 -5.76
CA LYS A 209 4.29 -27.37 -6.99
C LYS A 209 3.92 -26.58 -8.24
N THR A 210 2.84 -25.83 -8.21
CA THR A 210 2.41 -24.92 -9.29
C THR A 210 3.47 -23.86 -9.58
N ALA A 211 4.14 -23.36 -8.51
CA ALA A 211 5.26 -22.44 -8.61
C ALA A 211 6.56 -23.05 -9.14
N GLY A 212 6.62 -24.39 -9.24
CA GLY A 212 7.85 -25.09 -9.60
C GLY A 212 8.91 -25.07 -8.49
N PHE A 213 8.48 -24.95 -7.23
CA PHE A 213 9.35 -24.98 -6.04
C PHE A 213 9.09 -26.20 -5.17
N SER A 214 10.12 -26.60 -4.40
CA SER A 214 9.87 -27.48 -3.25
C SER A 214 9.11 -26.72 -2.16
N LYS A 215 8.30 -27.42 -1.36
CA LYS A 215 7.55 -26.84 -0.24
C LYS A 215 8.42 -25.98 0.68
N TYR A 216 9.61 -26.46 1.04
CA TYR A 216 10.56 -25.75 1.88
C TYR A 216 11.06 -24.46 1.23
N HIS A 217 11.44 -24.53 -0.06
CA HIS A 217 11.91 -23.37 -0.80
C HIS A 217 10.80 -22.34 -0.98
N PHE A 218 9.59 -22.79 -1.33
CA PHE A 218 8.42 -21.92 -1.45
C PHE A 218 8.10 -21.20 -0.13
N THR A 219 8.03 -21.93 1.00
CA THR A 219 7.73 -21.34 2.31
C THR A 219 8.75 -20.25 2.68
N ARG A 220 10.03 -20.49 2.40
CA ARG A 220 11.09 -19.52 2.66
C ARG A 220 10.96 -18.29 1.77
N LEU A 221 10.73 -18.48 0.48
CA LEU A 221 10.51 -17.40 -0.48
C LEU A 221 9.27 -16.60 -0.12
N PHE A 222 8.17 -17.28 0.14
CA PHE A 222 6.89 -16.66 0.48
C PHE A 222 7.03 -15.76 1.72
N LYS A 223 7.65 -16.26 2.80
CA LYS A 223 7.91 -15.46 4.00
C LYS A 223 8.87 -14.30 3.73
N GLN A 224 9.83 -14.46 2.83
CA GLN A 224 10.80 -13.43 2.48
C GLN A 224 10.15 -12.28 1.68
N PHE A 225 9.25 -12.59 0.75
CA PHE A 225 8.60 -11.60 -0.10
C PHE A 225 7.37 -10.95 0.55
N THR A 226 6.55 -11.72 1.30
CA THR A 226 5.31 -11.21 1.91
C THR A 226 5.47 -10.81 3.38
N ASN A 227 6.63 -11.09 3.97
CA ASN A 227 6.88 -10.92 5.40
C ASN A 227 5.89 -11.67 6.33
N THR A 228 5.08 -12.57 5.75
CA THR A 228 4.10 -13.40 6.45
C THR A 228 4.23 -14.87 6.06
N THR A 229 3.53 -15.77 6.74
CA THR A 229 3.50 -17.18 6.34
C THR A 229 2.34 -17.43 5.39
N TYR A 230 2.46 -18.45 4.52
CA TYR A 230 1.41 -18.84 3.59
C TYR A 230 0.01 -19.00 4.25
N TYR A 231 -0.05 -19.60 5.43
CA TYR A 231 -1.32 -19.80 6.15
C TYR A 231 -1.89 -18.54 6.83
N LYS A 232 -1.15 -17.45 6.83
CA LYS A 232 -1.60 -16.16 7.36
C LYS A 232 -1.90 -15.15 6.26
N TYR A 233 -1.46 -15.43 5.05
CA TYR A 233 -1.75 -14.68 3.84
C TYR A 233 -3.16 -15.02 3.37
#